data_a282bfe3dce4bb30ef578cd532463410
#
_entry.id   a282bfe3dce4bb30ef578cd532463410
#
_cell.length_a   1.000
_cell.length_b   1.000
_cell.length_c   1.000
_cell.angle_alpha   90.00
_cell.angle_beta   90.00
_cell.angle_gamma   90.00
#
_symmetry.space_group_name_H-M   'P 1'
#
loop_
_entity.id
_entity.type
_entity.pdbx_description
1 polymer ?
#
loop_
_entity_poly.entity_id
_entity_poly.type
_entity_poly.pdbx_seq_one_letter_code
_entity_poly.pdbx_strand_id
1 'polypeptide(L)'
;MKFRIALLTVCFVLAGLAVAYAADINGKWVAQVPGRDGQTRETTFNFKVEAEKLTGTVSGRQGDTAFTDGKIKGDEISFIVTANFGGNEVKILYKGKVAGDEIKFTRTREGSDQPGQEFTAKRAK
;
A
#
# COMPACT_ATOMS: atom_id res chain seq x y z
N MET A 1 -40.49 -19.17 -13.62
CA MET A 1 -39.20 -19.89 -13.62
C MET A 1 -38.14 -19.19 -14.42
N LYS A 2 -38.44 -18.74 -15.62
CA LYS A 2 -37.46 -18.06 -16.46
C LYS A 2 -36.97 -16.74 -15.86
N PHE A 3 -37.82 -16.03 -15.15
CA PHE A 3 -37.47 -14.76 -14.50
C PHE A 3 -36.43 -14.90 -13.38
N ARG A 4 -36.49 -16.02 -12.66
CA ARG A 4 -35.55 -16.26 -11.55
C ARG A 4 -34.14 -16.44 -12.07
N ILE A 5 -33.99 -17.11 -13.21
CA ILE A 5 -32.67 -17.33 -13.80
C ILE A 5 -32.07 -16.02 -14.29
N ALA A 6 -32.87 -15.15 -14.88
CA ALA A 6 -32.41 -13.85 -15.34
C ALA A 6 -31.96 -12.98 -14.16
N LEU A 7 -32.67 -13.01 -13.05
CA LEU A 7 -32.30 -12.26 -11.87
C LEU A 7 -30.97 -12.71 -11.29
N LEU A 8 -30.75 -14.01 -11.22
CA LEU A 8 -29.49 -14.56 -10.74
C LEU A 8 -28.32 -14.13 -11.61
N THR A 9 -28.51 -14.09 -12.91
CA THR A 9 -27.47 -13.65 -13.84
C THR A 9 -27.08 -12.20 -13.61
N VAL A 10 -28.06 -11.33 -13.39
CA VAL A 10 -27.81 -9.91 -13.13
C VAL A 10 -27.04 -9.73 -11.82
N CYS A 11 -27.40 -10.42 -10.78
CA CYS A 11 -26.70 -10.34 -9.49
C CYS A 11 -25.24 -10.77 -9.62
N PHE A 12 -24.98 -11.81 -10.40
CA PHE A 12 -23.63 -12.31 -10.61
C PHE A 12 -22.75 -11.26 -11.32
N VAL A 13 -23.30 -10.59 -12.33
CA VAL A 13 -22.58 -9.55 -13.07
C VAL A 13 -22.24 -8.38 -12.15
N LEU A 14 -23.15 -7.96 -11.29
CA LEU A 14 -22.91 -6.88 -10.35
C LEU A 14 -21.81 -7.24 -9.35
N ALA A 15 -21.79 -8.45 -8.87
CA ALA A 15 -20.75 -8.92 -7.95
C ALA A 15 -19.38 -8.93 -8.63
N GLY A 16 -19.33 -9.34 -9.91
CA GLY A 16 -18.11 -9.32 -10.69
C GLY A 16 -17.55 -7.91 -10.88
N LEU A 17 -18.42 -6.94 -11.13
CA LEU A 17 -18.00 -5.55 -11.30
C LEU A 17 -17.46 -4.97 -9.99
N ALA A 18 -18.07 -5.31 -8.85
CA ALA A 18 -17.59 -4.82 -7.57
C ALA A 18 -16.17 -5.31 -7.25
N VAL A 19 -15.83 -6.52 -7.65
CA VAL A 19 -14.50 -7.11 -7.41
C VAL A 19 -13.44 -6.44 -8.29
N ALA A 20 -13.83 -5.85 -9.42
CA ALA A 20 -12.87 -5.24 -10.36
C ALA A 20 -12.31 -3.89 -9.89
N TYR A 21 -12.91 -3.28 -8.88
CA TYR A 21 -12.45 -1.98 -8.39
C TYR A 21 -11.32 -2.14 -7.38
N ALA A 22 -10.19 -1.46 -7.66
CA ALA A 22 -9.13 -1.29 -6.68
C ALA A 22 -9.55 -0.22 -5.66
N ALA A 23 -9.01 -0.29 -4.45
CA ALA A 23 -9.25 0.73 -3.44
C ALA A 23 -8.74 2.08 -3.91
N ASP A 24 -9.47 3.15 -3.58
CA ASP A 24 -9.05 4.50 -3.92
C ASP A 24 -8.17 5.03 -2.81
N ILE A 25 -6.85 4.96 -3.03
CA ILE A 25 -5.87 5.46 -2.09
C ILE A 25 -5.11 6.66 -2.62
N ASN A 26 -5.62 7.28 -3.69
CA ASN A 26 -4.98 8.48 -4.23
C ASN A 26 -4.88 9.55 -3.16
N GLY A 27 -3.72 10.18 -3.08
CA GLY A 27 -3.51 11.27 -2.15
C GLY A 27 -2.42 10.99 -1.13
N LYS A 28 -2.49 11.70 -0.03
CA LYS A 28 -1.45 11.73 0.98
C LYS A 28 -1.87 10.91 2.20
N TRP A 29 -0.93 10.09 2.67
CA TRP A 29 -1.12 9.26 3.86
C TRP A 29 0.05 9.49 4.81
N VAL A 30 -0.23 9.45 6.11
CA VAL A 30 0.79 9.68 7.15
C VAL A 30 0.83 8.50 8.10
N ALA A 31 2.03 8.07 8.44
CA ALA A 31 2.25 6.96 9.36
C ALA A 31 3.31 7.32 10.39
N GLN A 32 3.16 6.76 11.60
CA GLN A 32 4.20 6.78 12.62
C GLN A 32 4.94 5.46 12.55
N VAL A 33 6.15 5.50 12.01
CA VAL A 33 6.94 4.29 11.76
C VAL A 33 7.97 4.11 12.87
N PRO A 34 8.03 2.92 13.51
CA PRO A 34 9.04 2.69 14.56
C PRO A 34 10.45 2.74 13.99
N GLY A 35 11.33 3.47 14.66
CA GLY A 35 12.74 3.50 14.32
C GLY A 35 13.55 2.54 15.15
N ARG A 36 14.84 2.39 14.79
CA ARG A 36 15.75 1.48 15.51
C ARG A 36 16.02 1.90 16.95
N ASP A 37 15.94 3.19 17.19
CA ASP A 37 16.21 3.77 18.51
C ASP A 37 14.99 3.76 19.43
N GLY A 38 13.92 3.09 19.04
CA GLY A 38 12.69 3.04 19.80
C GLY A 38 11.80 4.26 19.65
N GLN A 39 12.23 5.25 18.89
CA GLN A 39 11.43 6.43 18.62
C GLN A 39 10.64 6.24 17.34
N THR A 40 9.44 6.81 17.29
CA THR A 40 8.65 6.80 16.08
C THR A 40 8.99 8.00 15.21
N ARG A 41 8.89 7.80 13.90
CA ARG A 41 9.12 8.87 12.92
C ARG A 41 7.92 8.99 12.01
N GLU A 42 7.54 10.21 11.75
CA GLU A 42 6.44 10.48 10.82
C GLU A 42 6.93 10.25 9.40
N THR A 43 6.20 9.42 8.68
CA THR A 43 6.48 9.12 7.28
C THR A 43 5.25 9.43 6.45
N THR A 44 5.43 10.14 5.36
CA THR A 44 4.35 10.53 4.48
C THR A 44 4.42 9.74 3.18
N PHE A 45 3.30 9.17 2.78
CA PHE A 45 3.17 8.44 1.53
C PHE A 45 2.27 9.23 0.60
N ASN A 46 2.71 9.46 -0.62
CA ASN A 46 1.89 10.05 -1.67
C ASN A 46 1.62 8.96 -2.70
N PHE A 47 0.36 8.63 -2.92
CA PHE A 47 -0.04 7.54 -3.80
C PHE A 47 -0.81 8.04 -5.01
N LYS A 48 -0.54 7.42 -6.14
CA LYS A 48 -1.32 7.61 -7.36
C LYS A 48 -1.62 6.25 -7.96
N VAL A 49 -2.89 5.96 -8.16
CA VAL A 49 -3.34 4.68 -8.71
C VAL A 49 -3.76 4.88 -10.16
N GLU A 50 -3.20 4.05 -11.03
CA GLU A 50 -3.59 3.99 -12.44
C GLU A 50 -3.83 2.52 -12.78
N ALA A 51 -5.11 2.12 -12.91
CA ALA A 51 -5.50 0.72 -13.08
C ALA A 51 -4.96 -0.12 -11.91
N GLU A 52 -4.10 -1.11 -12.16
CA GLU A 52 -3.50 -1.92 -11.10
C GLU A 52 -2.09 -1.45 -10.73
N LYS A 53 -1.66 -0.34 -11.29
CA LYS A 53 -0.32 0.19 -11.06
C LYS A 53 -0.36 1.27 -9.98
N LEU A 54 0.55 1.16 -9.05
CA LEU A 54 0.69 2.14 -7.96
C LEU A 54 2.01 2.88 -8.14
N THR A 55 1.94 4.21 -8.14
CA THR A 55 3.13 5.06 -8.17
C THR A 55 3.07 6.06 -7.03
N GLY A 56 4.19 6.66 -6.71
CA GLY A 56 4.25 7.69 -5.70
C GLY A 56 5.59 7.79 -5.01
N THR A 57 5.57 8.47 -3.88
CA THR A 57 6.78 8.75 -3.10
C THR A 57 6.57 8.43 -1.63
N VAL A 58 7.66 8.14 -0.96
CA VAL A 58 7.74 8.03 0.49
C VAL A 58 8.62 9.16 0.98
N SER A 59 8.07 10.01 1.83
CA SER A 59 8.79 11.16 2.38
C SER A 59 9.14 10.88 3.83
N GLY A 60 10.42 10.85 4.12
CA GLY A 60 10.91 10.63 5.46
C GLY A 60 11.94 11.68 5.85
N ARG A 61 12.76 11.33 6.82
CA ARG A 61 13.78 12.21 7.36
C ARG A 61 14.79 12.68 6.31
N GLN A 62 15.06 11.86 5.31
CA GLN A 62 16.05 12.15 4.28
C GLN A 62 15.46 12.78 3.02
N GLY A 63 14.17 13.10 3.05
CA GLY A 63 13.48 13.68 1.90
C GLY A 63 12.58 12.68 1.20
N ASP A 64 12.22 12.99 -0.02
CA ASP A 64 11.28 12.20 -0.80
C ASP A 64 11.99 11.14 -1.63
N THR A 65 11.50 9.92 -1.59
CA THR A 65 12.02 8.82 -2.40
C THR A 65 10.88 8.21 -3.20
N ALA A 66 11.04 8.14 -4.51
CA ALA A 66 10.07 7.44 -5.34
C ALA A 66 10.22 5.94 -5.16
N PHE A 67 9.11 5.25 -4.91
CA PHE A 67 9.16 3.80 -4.81
C PHE A 67 8.99 3.16 -6.19
N THR A 68 9.33 1.89 -6.29
CA THR A 68 9.26 1.12 -7.52
C THR A 68 8.41 -0.12 -7.34
N ASP A 69 8.03 -0.74 -8.46
CA ASP A 69 7.26 -1.99 -8.46
C ASP A 69 5.95 -1.89 -7.67
N GLY A 70 5.32 -0.73 -7.73
CA GLY A 70 4.06 -0.50 -7.04
C GLY A 70 2.91 -1.21 -7.72
N LYS A 71 2.14 -1.95 -6.93
CA LYS A 71 0.97 -2.68 -7.40
C LYS A 71 -0.17 -2.51 -6.42
N ILE A 72 -1.37 -2.47 -6.96
CA ILE A 72 -2.58 -2.47 -6.15
C ILE A 72 -3.55 -3.49 -6.73
N LYS A 73 -4.09 -4.34 -5.88
CA LYS A 73 -5.07 -5.34 -6.27
C LYS A 73 -6.14 -5.43 -5.19
N GLY A 74 -7.34 -4.95 -5.52
CA GLY A 74 -8.39 -4.86 -4.51
C GLY A 74 -7.99 -3.92 -3.39
N ASP A 75 -7.88 -4.45 -2.18
CA ASP A 75 -7.45 -3.70 -1.00
C ASP A 75 -6.00 -3.97 -0.60
N GLU A 76 -5.25 -4.70 -1.43
CA GLU A 76 -3.86 -5.02 -1.14
C GLU A 76 -2.93 -4.18 -2.02
N ILE A 77 -1.91 -3.58 -1.40
CA ILE A 77 -0.89 -2.81 -2.11
C ILE A 77 0.49 -3.32 -1.74
N SER A 78 1.41 -3.15 -2.67
CA SER A 78 2.82 -3.47 -2.41
C SER A 78 3.71 -2.57 -3.25
N PHE A 79 4.88 -2.25 -2.72
CA PHE A 79 5.88 -1.48 -3.45
C PHE A 79 7.24 -1.67 -2.79
N ILE A 80 8.29 -1.24 -3.50
CA ILE A 80 9.67 -1.37 -3.04
C ILE A 80 10.30 0.01 -2.93
N VAL A 81 10.92 0.29 -1.80
CA VAL A 81 11.72 1.49 -1.57
C VAL A 81 13.19 1.08 -1.55
N THR A 82 13.99 1.72 -2.39
CA THR A 82 15.43 1.49 -2.41
C THR A 82 16.11 2.60 -1.62
N ALA A 83 16.88 2.23 -0.61
CA ALA A 83 17.57 3.16 0.26
C ALA A 83 19.08 2.88 0.24
N ASN A 84 19.87 3.93 0.43
CA ASN A 84 21.32 3.79 0.53
C ASN A 84 21.76 3.99 1.97
N PHE A 85 22.46 2.98 2.51
CA PHE A 85 23.03 3.04 3.85
C PHE A 85 24.53 2.78 3.75
N GLY A 86 25.32 3.82 3.99
CA GLY A 86 26.77 3.69 3.98
C GLY A 86 27.36 3.22 2.65
N GLY A 87 26.74 3.60 1.53
CA GLY A 87 27.17 3.18 0.20
C GLY A 87 26.55 1.88 -0.28
N ASN A 88 25.78 1.21 0.57
CA ASN A 88 25.09 -0.03 0.21
C ASN A 88 23.63 0.23 -0.12
N GLU A 89 23.19 -0.32 -1.25
CA GLU A 89 21.79 -0.23 -1.66
C GLU A 89 20.99 -1.32 -0.97
N VAL A 90 19.90 -0.92 -0.32
CA VAL A 90 19.01 -1.83 0.40
C VAL A 90 17.60 -1.65 -0.14
N LYS A 91 16.96 -2.77 -0.45
CA LYS A 91 15.57 -2.77 -0.89
C LYS A 91 14.66 -3.13 0.26
N ILE A 92 13.62 -2.34 0.45
CA ILE A 92 12.65 -2.54 1.50
C ILE A 92 11.30 -2.77 0.85
N LEU A 93 10.69 -3.90 1.17
CA LEU A 93 9.38 -4.27 0.64
C LEU A 93 8.29 -3.78 1.59
N TYR A 94 7.36 -3.03 1.05
CA TYR A 94 6.17 -2.58 1.78
C TYR A 94 4.97 -3.34 1.25
N LYS A 95 4.21 -3.96 2.16
CA LYS A 95 2.92 -4.56 1.85
C LYS A 95 1.88 -3.92 2.73
N GLY A 96 0.76 -3.54 2.14
CA GLY A 96 -0.30 -2.89 2.89
C GLY A 96 -1.66 -3.45 2.57
N LYS A 97 -2.55 -3.35 3.54
CA LYS A 97 -3.95 -3.69 3.36
C LYS A 97 -4.80 -2.48 3.70
N VAL A 98 -5.60 -2.04 2.74
CA VAL A 98 -6.43 -0.84 2.86
C VAL A 98 -7.73 -1.19 3.59
N ALA A 99 -8.06 -0.40 4.59
CA ALA A 99 -9.31 -0.54 5.33
C ALA A 99 -9.86 0.86 5.62
N GLY A 100 -10.73 1.36 4.73
CA GLY A 100 -11.28 2.70 4.86
C GLY A 100 -10.21 3.77 4.74
N ASP A 101 -10.03 4.55 5.78
CA ASP A 101 -9.03 5.64 5.81
C ASP A 101 -7.71 5.22 6.44
N GLU A 102 -7.50 3.92 6.60
CA GLU A 102 -6.27 3.37 7.16
C GLU A 102 -5.67 2.33 6.23
N ILE A 103 -4.34 2.23 6.26
CA ILE A 103 -3.61 1.17 5.57
C ILE A 103 -2.70 0.52 6.59
N LYS A 104 -2.86 -0.77 6.78
CA LYS A 104 -1.96 -1.54 7.66
C LYS A 104 -0.80 -2.05 6.84
N PHE A 105 0.39 -1.57 7.16
CA PHE A 105 1.60 -1.91 6.44
C PHE A 105 2.46 -2.89 7.21
N THR A 106 3.12 -3.76 6.45
CA THR A 106 4.25 -4.57 6.95
C THR A 106 5.45 -4.21 6.10
N ARG A 107 6.54 -3.83 6.76
CA ARG A 107 7.78 -3.42 6.09
C ARG A 107 8.84 -4.49 6.35
N THR A 108 9.39 -5.05 5.27
CA THR A 108 10.40 -6.10 5.37
C THR A 108 11.62 -5.71 4.55
N ARG A 109 12.79 -5.82 5.17
CA ARG A 109 14.04 -5.57 4.47
C ARG A 109 14.43 -6.81 3.67
N GLU A 110 14.77 -6.62 2.40
CA GLU A 110 15.20 -7.74 1.55
C GLU A 110 16.47 -8.38 2.09
N GLY A 111 16.46 -9.70 2.15
CA GLY A 111 17.59 -10.46 2.67
C GLY A 111 17.64 -10.57 4.19
N SER A 112 16.66 -10.03 4.89
CA SER A 112 16.60 -10.12 6.35
C SER A 112 15.79 -11.32 6.79
N ASP A 113 16.28 -12.03 7.81
CA ASP A 113 15.55 -13.13 8.43
C ASP A 113 14.63 -12.65 9.54
N GLN A 114 14.65 -11.37 9.83
CA GLN A 114 13.82 -10.80 10.91
C GLN A 114 12.40 -10.59 10.43
N PRO A 115 11.41 -10.72 11.34
CA PRO A 115 10.03 -10.41 10.99
C PRO A 115 9.88 -8.95 10.61
N GLY A 116 8.92 -8.69 9.72
CA GLY A 116 8.63 -7.34 9.27
C GLY A 116 8.11 -6.45 10.38
N GLN A 117 8.29 -5.17 10.21
CA GLN A 117 7.71 -4.17 11.12
C GLN A 117 6.32 -3.80 10.65
N GLU A 118 5.38 -3.75 11.60
CA GLU A 118 4.01 -3.37 11.30
C GLU A 118 3.73 -1.94 11.76
N PHE A 119 3.02 -1.19 10.94
CA PHE A 119 2.57 0.14 11.29
C PHE A 119 1.32 0.47 10.49
N THR A 120 0.61 1.51 10.89
CA THR A 120 -0.62 1.93 10.26
C THR A 120 -0.48 3.33 9.72
N ALA A 121 -0.83 3.51 8.44
CA ALA A 121 -0.90 4.82 7.82
C ALA A 121 -2.35 5.29 7.82
N LYS A 122 -2.56 6.60 8.02
CA LYS A 122 -3.87 7.19 7.99
C LYS A 122 -3.93 8.27 6.92
N ARG A 123 -5.09 8.41 6.30
CA ARG A 123 -5.29 9.42 5.28
C ARG A 123 -5.09 10.81 5.89
N ALA A 124 -4.24 11.61 5.26
CA ALA A 124 -4.00 12.97 5.71
C ALA A 124 -5.22 13.83 5.40
N LYS A 125 -5.53 14.75 6.31
CA LYS A 125 -6.63 15.69 6.13
C LYS A 125 -6.14 16.98 5.52
#